data_aedca88f3014cfc164ee8d0932421829
#
_entry.id   aedca88f3014cfc164ee8d0932421829
#
_cell.length_a   1.000
_cell.length_b   1.000
_cell.length_c   1.000
_cell.angle_alpha   90.00
_cell.angle_beta   90.00
_cell.angle_gamma   90.00
#
_symmetry.space_group_name_H-M   'P 1'
#
loop_
_entity.id
_entity.type
_entity.pdbx_description
1 polymer ?
#
loop_
_entity_poly.entity_id
_entity_poly.type
_entity_poly.pdbx_seq_one_letter_code
_entity_poly.pdbx_strand_id
1 'polypeptide(L)'
;MTAQQRRQQIIAILTKATGPVSASALAGQLGVSRQIVVGYVALLRAGGEQIDATPRGYVLTGENQSGYTGLLACRHDGSEGLRQELYLVVDNGGIVEDVKVESPLYGEITGRLHVASRYDADNFVARAMEQPDGLLLRLTGGVHLHTLVCPDEETFLRIRRALAQAGILYEK
;
A
#
# COMPACT_ATOMS: atom_id res chain seq x y z
N MET A 1 11.67 27.19 -13.38
CA MET A 1 11.19 26.67 -12.08
C MET A 1 12.38 26.21 -11.26
N THR A 2 12.53 26.70 -10.03
CA THR A 2 13.62 26.29 -9.12
C THR A 2 13.35 24.88 -8.53
N ALA A 3 14.38 24.25 -7.94
CA ALA A 3 14.22 22.96 -7.27
C ALA A 3 13.21 23.04 -6.09
N GLN A 4 13.21 24.14 -5.37
CA GLN A 4 12.24 24.37 -4.29
C GLN A 4 10.80 24.51 -4.81
N GLN A 5 10.59 25.25 -5.88
CA GLN A 5 9.27 25.36 -6.52
C GLN A 5 8.76 24.02 -7.02
N ARG A 6 9.64 23.17 -7.58
CA ARG A 6 9.26 21.82 -8.02
C ARG A 6 8.83 20.93 -6.85
N ARG A 7 9.55 20.99 -5.71
CA ARG A 7 9.14 20.25 -4.51
C ARG A 7 7.78 20.71 -3.96
N GLN A 8 7.53 22.01 -3.92
CA GLN A 8 6.21 22.55 -3.54
C GLN A 8 5.11 22.09 -4.51
N GLN A 9 5.41 22.03 -5.79
CA GLN A 9 4.45 21.56 -6.79
C GLN A 9 4.15 20.06 -6.63
N ILE A 10 5.12 19.23 -6.23
CA ILE A 10 4.86 17.83 -5.88
C ILE A 10 3.80 17.73 -4.77
N ILE A 11 3.97 18.48 -3.68
CA ILE A 11 2.97 18.50 -2.60
C ILE A 11 1.60 18.93 -3.12
N ALA A 12 1.54 20.01 -3.91
CA ALA A 12 0.27 20.51 -4.45
C ALA A 12 -0.43 19.49 -5.36
N ILE A 13 0.32 18.72 -6.15
CA ILE A 13 -0.22 17.65 -7.00
C ILE A 13 -0.75 16.50 -6.13
N LEU A 14 0.05 16.04 -5.16
CA LEU A 14 -0.34 14.93 -4.28
C LEU A 14 -1.55 15.29 -3.39
N THR A 15 -1.66 16.54 -2.94
CA THR A 15 -2.81 17.03 -2.16
C THR A 15 -4.12 16.97 -2.95
N LYS A 16 -4.07 17.21 -4.25
CA LYS A 16 -5.26 17.19 -5.14
C LYS A 16 -5.56 15.81 -5.70
N ALA A 17 -4.62 14.89 -5.60
CA ALA A 17 -4.77 13.55 -6.17
C ALA A 17 -5.75 12.73 -5.32
N THR A 18 -6.61 11.96 -5.98
CA THR A 18 -7.54 11.02 -5.35
C THR A 18 -6.93 9.63 -5.15
N GLY A 19 -5.66 9.44 -5.51
CA GLY A 19 -4.94 8.18 -5.41
C GLY A 19 -3.44 8.37 -5.69
N PRO A 20 -2.67 7.28 -5.71
CA PRO A 20 -1.22 7.33 -5.93
C PRO A 20 -0.84 7.96 -7.27
N VAL A 21 0.16 8.85 -7.26
CA VAL A 21 0.71 9.48 -8.47
C VAL A 21 2.10 8.91 -8.73
N SER A 22 2.31 8.33 -9.91
CA SER A 22 3.58 7.71 -10.24
C SER A 22 4.71 8.74 -10.36
N ALA A 23 5.94 8.32 -10.07
CA ALA A 23 7.12 9.17 -10.25
C ALA A 23 7.27 9.66 -11.71
N SER A 24 6.88 8.83 -12.68
CA SER A 24 6.89 9.20 -14.11
C SER A 24 5.85 10.26 -14.44
N ALA A 25 4.64 10.18 -13.86
CA ALA A 25 3.61 11.20 -14.03
C ALA A 25 4.04 12.55 -13.43
N LEU A 26 4.63 12.54 -12.24
CA LEU A 26 5.20 13.75 -11.63
C LEU A 26 6.35 14.31 -12.47
N ALA A 27 7.23 13.46 -12.99
CA ALA A 27 8.34 13.86 -13.84
C ALA A 27 7.88 14.58 -15.10
N GLY A 28 6.84 14.04 -15.77
CA GLY A 28 6.22 14.67 -16.94
C GLY A 28 5.65 16.04 -16.65
N GLN A 29 4.93 16.20 -15.52
CA GLN A 29 4.34 17.49 -15.13
C GLN A 29 5.39 18.55 -14.73
N LEU A 30 6.51 18.10 -14.16
CA LEU A 30 7.56 19.00 -13.66
C LEU A 30 8.65 19.27 -14.69
N GLY A 31 8.66 18.58 -15.84
CA GLY A 31 9.68 18.70 -16.86
C GLY A 31 11.07 18.24 -16.37
N VAL A 32 11.14 17.16 -15.61
CA VAL A 32 12.38 16.58 -15.06
C VAL A 32 12.41 15.06 -15.25
N SER A 33 13.56 14.43 -14.96
CA SER A 33 13.64 12.97 -14.99
C SER A 33 12.94 12.33 -13.78
N ARG A 34 12.52 11.06 -13.93
CA ARG A 34 11.98 10.25 -12.84
C ARG A 34 12.92 10.21 -11.63
N GLN A 35 14.23 10.09 -11.86
CA GLN A 35 15.25 10.03 -10.81
C GLN A 35 15.28 11.33 -9.98
N ILE A 36 15.11 12.48 -10.61
CA ILE A 36 15.02 13.78 -9.92
C ILE A 36 13.79 13.82 -9.02
N VAL A 37 12.65 13.30 -9.48
CA VAL A 37 11.42 13.21 -8.64
C VAL A 37 11.67 12.33 -7.42
N VAL A 38 12.31 11.18 -7.58
CA VAL A 38 12.65 10.28 -6.45
C VAL A 38 13.50 11.02 -5.42
N GLY A 39 14.51 11.79 -5.86
CA GLY A 39 15.32 12.63 -4.99
C GLY A 39 14.52 13.73 -4.29
N TYR A 40 13.62 14.40 -4.99
CA TYR A 40 12.76 15.44 -4.39
C TYR A 40 11.81 14.87 -3.35
N VAL A 41 11.20 13.72 -3.60
CA VAL A 41 10.34 13.05 -2.62
C VAL A 41 11.15 12.62 -1.38
N ALA A 42 12.36 12.11 -1.55
CA ALA A 42 13.23 11.78 -0.41
C ALA A 42 13.52 13.00 0.46
N LEU A 43 13.80 14.17 -0.15
CA LEU A 43 14.03 15.42 0.57
C LEU A 43 12.76 15.93 1.27
N LEU A 44 11.59 15.82 0.65
CA LEU A 44 10.32 16.19 1.26
C LEU A 44 10.02 15.31 2.49
N ARG A 45 10.20 14.01 2.37
CA ARG A 45 10.04 13.07 3.49
C ARG A 45 11.03 13.36 4.64
N ALA A 46 12.30 13.64 4.31
CA ALA A 46 13.29 14.05 5.29
C ALA A 46 12.95 15.39 5.95
N GLY A 47 12.22 16.26 5.26
CA GLY A 47 11.69 17.53 5.76
C GLY A 47 10.41 17.42 6.59
N GLY A 48 9.89 16.20 6.79
CA GLY A 48 8.71 15.93 7.62
C GLY A 48 7.39 15.75 6.85
N GLU A 49 7.42 15.83 5.51
CA GLU A 49 6.21 15.59 4.72
C GLU A 49 5.81 14.11 4.78
N GLN A 50 4.54 13.87 5.06
CA GLN A 50 3.96 12.53 5.17
C GLN A 50 3.65 11.98 3.77
N ILE A 51 4.67 11.53 3.05
CA ILE A 51 4.54 10.94 1.71
C ILE A 51 4.88 9.46 1.79
N ASP A 52 3.93 8.59 1.44
CA ASP A 52 4.15 7.17 1.31
C ASP A 52 4.48 6.79 -0.14
N ALA A 53 5.48 5.93 -0.30
CA ALA A 53 5.81 5.30 -1.58
C ALA A 53 5.10 3.94 -1.66
N THR A 54 4.22 3.79 -2.63
CA THR A 54 3.47 2.56 -2.89
C THR A 54 3.92 1.94 -4.22
N PRO A 55 3.57 0.69 -4.52
CA PRO A 55 3.83 0.09 -5.84
C PRO A 55 3.27 0.88 -7.02
N ARG A 56 2.26 1.73 -6.80
CA ARG A 56 1.60 2.56 -7.83
C ARG A 56 2.13 3.99 -7.91
N GLY A 57 2.86 4.45 -6.91
CA GLY A 57 3.37 5.82 -6.84
C GLY A 57 3.29 6.40 -5.44
N TYR A 58 3.35 7.72 -5.37
CA TYR A 58 3.37 8.47 -4.12
C TYR A 58 1.98 8.93 -3.71
N VAL A 59 1.72 8.85 -2.41
CA VAL A 59 0.48 9.33 -1.76
C VAL A 59 0.87 10.25 -0.62
N LEU A 60 0.19 11.39 -0.51
CA LEU A 60 0.30 12.24 0.67
C LEU A 60 -0.65 11.69 1.74
N THR A 61 -0.10 11.23 2.86
CA THR A 61 -0.85 10.73 4.00
C THR A 61 -1.03 11.86 5.01
N GLY A 62 -2.17 12.55 4.95
CA GLY A 62 -2.54 13.57 5.94
C GLY A 62 -3.36 13.00 7.08
N GLU A 63 -3.45 13.72 8.20
CA GLU A 63 -4.18 13.35 9.44
C GLU A 63 -5.70 13.16 9.31
N ASN A 64 -6.27 13.15 8.11
CA ASN A 64 -7.71 13.06 7.86
C ASN A 64 -8.10 11.79 7.11
N GLN A 65 -7.80 10.61 7.67
CA GLN A 65 -8.59 9.44 7.33
C GLN A 65 -9.73 9.33 8.36
N SER A 66 -10.85 9.97 8.05
CA SER A 66 -12.12 9.65 8.70
C SER A 66 -12.46 8.21 8.32
N GLY A 67 -12.37 7.30 9.27
CA GLY A 67 -12.61 5.87 9.04
C GLY A 67 -12.04 5.02 10.17
N TYR A 68 -12.23 3.72 10.05
CA TYR A 68 -11.72 2.73 10.99
C TYR A 68 -10.44 2.10 10.42
N THR A 69 -9.40 2.04 11.23
CA THR A 69 -8.16 1.34 10.90
C THR A 69 -8.00 0.13 11.81
N GLY A 70 -7.82 -1.04 11.22
CA GLY A 70 -7.65 -2.29 11.97
C GLY A 70 -6.52 -3.15 11.40
N LEU A 71 -6.04 -4.06 12.23
CA LEU A 71 -4.97 -5.00 11.88
C LEU A 71 -5.55 -6.41 11.82
N LEU A 72 -5.24 -7.15 10.75
CA LEU A 72 -5.62 -8.56 10.58
C LEU A 72 -4.39 -9.42 10.35
N ALA A 73 -4.39 -10.61 10.95
CA ALA A 73 -3.41 -11.65 10.63
C ALA A 73 -4.01 -12.58 9.57
N CYS A 74 -3.24 -12.84 8.53
CA CYS A 74 -3.65 -13.69 7.41
C CYS A 74 -2.57 -14.74 7.11
N ARG A 75 -3.00 -15.82 6.47
CA ARG A 75 -2.11 -16.85 5.98
C ARG A 75 -2.65 -17.43 4.68
N HIS A 76 -1.81 -17.42 3.66
CA HIS A 76 -2.09 -18.11 2.40
C HIS A 76 -0.78 -18.47 1.69
N ASP A 77 -0.89 -19.30 0.67
CA ASP A 77 0.19 -19.69 -0.22
C ASP A 77 -0.14 -19.27 -1.65
N GLY A 78 0.90 -18.89 -2.40
CA GLY A 78 0.83 -18.64 -3.83
C GLY A 78 0.06 -17.40 -4.25
N SER A 79 0.01 -17.19 -5.57
CA SER A 79 -0.60 -16.02 -6.20
C SER A 79 -2.13 -16.03 -6.14
N GLU A 80 -2.75 -17.20 -6.12
CA GLU A 80 -4.21 -17.33 -6.04
C GLU A 80 -4.73 -16.92 -4.67
N GLY A 81 -4.07 -17.38 -3.60
CA GLY A 81 -4.39 -16.94 -2.24
C GLY A 81 -4.20 -15.44 -2.05
N LEU A 82 -3.13 -14.89 -2.60
CA LEU A 82 -2.88 -13.44 -2.60
C LEU A 82 -3.99 -12.66 -3.31
N ARG A 83 -4.40 -13.10 -4.50
CA ARG A 83 -5.48 -12.45 -5.25
C ARG A 83 -6.80 -12.51 -4.50
N GLN A 84 -7.16 -13.68 -3.99
CA GLN A 84 -8.41 -13.88 -3.25
C GLN A 84 -8.47 -12.99 -2.01
N GLU A 85 -7.39 -12.91 -1.25
CA GLU A 85 -7.28 -12.04 -0.07
C GLU A 85 -7.55 -10.57 -0.42
N LEU A 86 -6.82 -10.04 -1.40
CA LEU A 86 -6.96 -8.65 -1.82
C LEU A 86 -8.37 -8.35 -2.34
N TYR A 87 -8.95 -9.26 -3.11
CA TYR A 87 -10.32 -9.11 -3.63
C TYR A 87 -11.36 -9.09 -2.51
N LEU A 88 -11.23 -9.98 -1.51
CA LEU A 88 -12.16 -10.00 -0.37
C LEU A 88 -12.15 -8.69 0.40
N VAL A 89 -11.00 -8.05 0.52
CA VAL A 89 -10.90 -6.74 1.18
C VAL A 89 -11.55 -5.64 0.34
N VAL A 90 -11.14 -5.49 -0.93
CA VAL A 90 -11.61 -4.36 -1.75
C VAL A 90 -13.06 -4.49 -2.17
N ASP A 91 -13.57 -5.71 -2.41
CA ASP A 91 -14.97 -5.95 -2.74
C ASP A 91 -15.91 -5.63 -1.57
N ASN A 92 -15.43 -5.70 -0.33
CA ASN A 92 -16.16 -5.34 0.87
C ASN A 92 -15.96 -3.88 1.30
N GLY A 93 -15.24 -3.07 0.51
CA GLY A 93 -15.09 -1.63 0.75
C GLY A 93 -13.89 -1.24 1.60
N GLY A 94 -12.94 -2.16 1.85
CA GLY A 94 -11.69 -1.87 2.54
C GLY A 94 -10.54 -1.51 1.61
N ILE A 95 -9.51 -0.92 2.19
CA ILE A 95 -8.22 -0.64 1.55
C ILE A 95 -7.15 -1.42 2.29
N VAL A 96 -6.32 -2.18 1.56
CA VAL A 96 -5.13 -2.81 2.12
C VAL A 96 -4.00 -1.80 2.09
N GLU A 97 -3.68 -1.25 3.25
CA GLU A 97 -2.69 -0.17 3.34
C GLU A 97 -1.25 -0.70 3.26
N ASP A 98 -0.98 -1.81 3.94
CA ASP A 98 0.36 -2.39 4.00
C ASP A 98 0.31 -3.92 4.21
N VAL A 99 1.48 -4.53 4.10
CA VAL A 99 1.77 -5.87 4.58
C VAL A 99 2.92 -5.81 5.58
N LYS A 100 2.79 -6.52 6.69
CA LYS A 100 3.79 -6.59 7.75
C LYS A 100 4.18 -8.05 8.00
N VAL A 101 5.46 -8.29 8.13
CA VAL A 101 6.02 -9.60 8.50
C VAL A 101 7.08 -9.42 9.57
N GLU A 102 7.29 -10.46 10.37
CA GLU A 102 8.35 -10.48 11.36
C GLU A 102 9.62 -11.07 10.75
N SER A 103 10.73 -10.37 10.92
CA SER A 103 12.06 -10.80 10.51
C SER A 103 12.95 -10.99 11.74
N PRO A 104 13.67 -12.14 11.86
CA PRO A 104 14.63 -12.34 12.96
C PRO A 104 15.76 -11.30 12.96
N LEU A 105 16.07 -10.73 11.79
CA LEU A 105 17.17 -9.77 11.64
C LEU A 105 16.73 -8.31 11.86
N TYR A 106 15.55 -7.96 11.33
CA TYR A 106 15.11 -6.55 11.26
C TYR A 106 13.92 -6.23 12.19
N GLY A 107 13.35 -7.23 12.88
CA GLY A 107 12.09 -7.08 13.57
C GLY A 107 10.92 -7.01 12.59
N GLU A 108 10.01 -6.05 12.73
CA GLU A 108 8.91 -5.88 11.79
C GLU A 108 9.38 -5.24 10.48
N ILE A 109 9.07 -5.89 9.36
CA ILE A 109 9.24 -5.32 8.02
C ILE A 109 7.86 -4.96 7.49
N THR A 110 7.69 -3.72 7.06
CA THR A 110 6.44 -3.20 6.49
C THR A 110 6.64 -2.83 5.03
N GLY A 111 5.81 -3.39 4.15
CA GLY A 111 5.69 -2.99 2.74
C GLY A 111 4.38 -2.23 2.52
N ARG A 112 4.45 -0.99 2.03
CA ARG A 112 3.26 -0.21 1.68
C ARG A 112 2.63 -0.72 0.39
N LEU A 113 1.31 -0.92 0.38
CA LEU A 113 0.56 -1.46 -0.76
C LEU A 113 -0.45 -0.46 -1.32
N HIS A 114 -1.30 0.09 -0.48
CA HIS A 114 -2.42 0.96 -0.85
C HIS A 114 -3.30 0.36 -1.97
N VAL A 115 -3.78 -0.86 -1.76
CA VAL A 115 -4.68 -1.56 -2.68
C VAL A 115 -6.12 -1.20 -2.31
N ALA A 116 -6.78 -0.42 -3.18
CA ALA A 116 -8.12 0.11 -2.95
C ALA A 116 -9.16 -0.38 -3.97
N SER A 117 -8.75 -1.15 -4.97
CA SER A 117 -9.61 -1.67 -6.04
C SER A 117 -9.11 -3.01 -6.57
N ARG A 118 -9.96 -3.72 -7.30
CA ARG A 118 -9.55 -4.93 -8.03
C ARG A 118 -8.44 -4.65 -9.03
N TYR A 119 -8.49 -3.49 -9.70
CA TYR A 119 -7.43 -3.07 -10.61
C TYR A 119 -6.08 -2.98 -9.91
N ASP A 120 -6.05 -2.42 -8.70
CA ASP A 120 -4.82 -2.34 -7.89
C ASP A 120 -4.34 -3.73 -7.48
N ALA A 121 -5.27 -4.59 -7.06
CA ALA A 121 -4.98 -5.96 -6.68
C ALA A 121 -4.37 -6.76 -7.84
N ASP A 122 -4.96 -6.67 -9.04
CA ASP A 122 -4.46 -7.36 -10.22
C ASP A 122 -3.07 -6.89 -10.63
N ASN A 123 -2.81 -5.58 -10.58
CA ASN A 123 -1.49 -5.02 -10.85
C ASN A 123 -0.45 -5.49 -9.83
N PHE A 124 -0.82 -5.54 -8.55
CA PHE A 124 0.08 -6.02 -7.52
C PHE A 124 0.40 -7.51 -7.70
N VAL A 125 -0.63 -8.34 -7.93
CA VAL A 125 -0.47 -9.78 -8.17
C VAL A 125 0.41 -10.04 -9.41
N ALA A 126 0.21 -9.30 -10.50
CA ALA A 126 1.03 -9.44 -11.70
C ALA A 126 2.52 -9.17 -11.42
N ARG A 127 2.83 -8.11 -10.69
CA ARG A 127 4.21 -7.78 -10.26
C ARG A 127 4.79 -8.84 -9.31
N ALA A 128 3.97 -9.34 -8.39
CA ALA A 128 4.38 -10.40 -7.46
C ALA A 128 4.73 -11.69 -8.19
N MET A 129 4.03 -12.00 -9.27
CA MET A 129 4.33 -13.17 -10.13
C MET A 129 5.63 -12.98 -10.93
N GLU A 130 5.95 -11.75 -11.34
CA GLU A 130 7.22 -11.44 -12.01
C GLU A 130 8.42 -11.49 -11.06
N GLN A 131 8.18 -11.21 -9.77
CA GLN A 131 9.22 -11.17 -8.73
C GLN A 131 8.80 -11.95 -7.48
N PRO A 132 8.60 -13.27 -7.58
CA PRO A 132 8.05 -14.06 -6.49
C PRO A 132 8.93 -14.07 -5.23
N ASP A 133 10.24 -13.89 -5.39
CA ASP A 133 11.18 -13.82 -4.26
C ASP A 133 11.10 -12.50 -3.50
N GLY A 134 10.44 -11.48 -4.05
CA GLY A 134 10.19 -10.20 -3.40
C GLY A 134 9.01 -10.19 -2.43
N LEU A 135 8.22 -11.25 -2.37
CA LEU A 135 7.06 -11.33 -1.47
C LEU A 135 7.49 -11.52 -0.01
N LEU A 136 7.16 -10.55 0.84
CA LEU A 136 7.53 -10.56 2.26
C LEU A 136 6.96 -11.77 3.03
N LEU A 137 5.77 -12.25 2.67
CA LEU A 137 5.13 -13.40 3.32
C LEU A 137 5.95 -14.71 3.23
N ARG A 138 6.90 -14.79 2.31
CA ARG A 138 7.81 -15.94 2.21
C ARG A 138 8.76 -16.05 3.40
N LEU A 139 9.05 -14.93 4.07
CA LEU A 139 9.90 -14.91 5.26
C LEU A 139 9.27 -15.61 6.46
N THR A 140 7.95 -15.76 6.49
CA THR A 140 7.18 -16.26 7.63
C THR A 140 6.30 -17.48 7.28
N GLY A 141 6.58 -18.16 6.19
CA GLY A 141 5.78 -19.32 5.76
C GLY A 141 4.33 -18.99 5.44
N GLY A 142 4.07 -17.79 4.94
CA GLY A 142 2.76 -17.32 4.52
C GLY A 142 1.99 -16.49 5.56
N VAL A 143 2.41 -16.49 6.83
CA VAL A 143 1.79 -15.67 7.89
C VAL A 143 2.21 -14.22 7.78
N HIS A 144 1.26 -13.31 7.75
CA HIS A 144 1.50 -11.87 7.65
C HIS A 144 0.35 -11.07 8.26
N LEU A 145 0.60 -9.79 8.47
CA LEU A 145 -0.40 -8.83 8.94
C LEU A 145 -0.73 -7.84 7.82
N HIS A 146 -1.96 -7.40 7.78
CA HIS A 146 -2.40 -6.26 6.98
C HIS A 146 -3.01 -5.19 7.85
N THR A 147 -2.60 -3.94 7.63
CA THR A 147 -3.35 -2.78 8.09
C THR A 147 -4.44 -2.50 7.06
N LEU A 148 -5.70 -2.54 7.48
CA LEU A 148 -6.85 -2.18 6.67
C LEU A 148 -7.39 -0.82 7.07
N VAL A 149 -7.73 -0.02 6.07
CA VAL A 149 -8.48 1.23 6.23
C VAL A 149 -9.88 1.01 5.68
N CYS A 150 -10.88 1.23 6.52
CA CYS A 150 -12.29 1.01 6.19
C CYS A 150 -13.10 2.28 6.48
N PRO A 151 -14.28 2.47 5.83
CA PRO A 151 -15.17 3.57 6.17
C PRO A 151 -15.63 3.54 7.65
N ASP A 152 -15.82 2.34 8.20
CA ASP A 152 -16.31 2.10 9.56
C ASP A 152 -15.86 0.73 10.08
N GLU A 153 -16.09 0.48 11.38
CA GLU A 153 -15.77 -0.78 12.03
C GLU A 153 -16.63 -1.95 11.50
N GLU A 154 -17.87 -1.71 11.12
CA GLU A 154 -18.75 -2.74 10.56
C GLU A 154 -18.17 -3.31 9.27
N THR A 155 -17.65 -2.47 8.39
CA THR A 155 -16.93 -2.88 7.18
C THR A 155 -15.71 -3.74 7.51
N PHE A 156 -14.91 -3.34 8.48
CA PHE A 156 -13.77 -4.12 8.95
C PHE A 156 -14.19 -5.51 9.45
N LEU A 157 -15.21 -5.60 10.27
CA LEU A 157 -15.73 -6.87 10.79
C LEU A 157 -16.32 -7.74 9.68
N ARG A 158 -16.95 -7.16 8.66
CA ARG A 158 -17.44 -7.87 7.48
C ARG A 158 -16.29 -8.49 6.68
N ILE A 159 -15.23 -7.74 6.45
CA ILE A 159 -14.00 -8.22 5.79
C ILE A 159 -13.39 -9.36 6.59
N ARG A 160 -13.25 -9.20 7.90
CA ARG A 160 -12.70 -10.24 8.77
C ARG A 160 -13.49 -11.55 8.66
N ARG A 161 -14.84 -11.48 8.67
CA ARG A 161 -15.70 -12.66 8.48
C ARG A 161 -15.50 -13.30 7.10
N ALA A 162 -15.40 -12.49 6.05
CA ALA A 162 -15.18 -13.00 4.68
C ALA A 162 -13.83 -13.74 4.55
N LEU A 163 -12.77 -13.20 5.14
CA LEU A 163 -11.45 -13.83 5.18
C LEU A 163 -11.45 -15.12 6.00
N ALA A 164 -12.18 -15.15 7.13
CA ALA A 164 -12.34 -16.35 7.94
C ALA A 164 -13.07 -17.46 7.17
N GLN A 165 -14.16 -17.14 6.49
CA GLN A 165 -14.93 -18.10 5.67
C GLN A 165 -14.11 -18.64 4.50
N ALA A 166 -13.20 -17.86 3.95
CA ALA A 166 -12.28 -18.29 2.89
C ALA A 166 -11.07 -19.09 3.41
N GLY A 167 -10.90 -19.22 4.73
CA GLY A 167 -9.76 -19.90 5.34
C GLY A 167 -8.43 -19.13 5.23
N ILE A 168 -8.50 -17.82 5.00
CA ILE A 168 -7.34 -16.93 4.85
C ILE A 168 -7.00 -16.25 6.16
N LEU A 169 -8.00 -15.91 6.99
CA LEU A 169 -7.77 -15.32 8.30
C LEU A 169 -6.99 -16.30 9.18
N TYR A 170 -5.86 -15.85 9.74
CA TYR A 170 -5.04 -16.65 10.63
C TYR A 170 -5.61 -16.54 12.05
N GLU A 171 -6.31 -17.59 12.46
CA GLU A 171 -6.82 -17.79 13.82
C GLU A 171 -6.34 -19.16 14.33
N LYS A 172 -6.05 -19.24 15.61
CA LYS A 172 -5.71 -20.53 16.24
C LYS A 172 -6.95 -21.39 16.39
#